data_9c0c1596bda7e5b6319350a14b7d4fcf
#
_entry.id   9c0c1596bda7e5b6319350a14b7d4fcf
#
_cell.length_a   1.000
_cell.length_b   1.000
_cell.length_c   1.000
_cell.angle_alpha   90.00
_cell.angle_beta   90.00
_cell.angle_gamma   90.00
#
_symmetry.space_group_name_H-M   'P 1'
#
loop_
_entity.id
_entity.type
_entity.pdbx_description
1 polymer ?
#
loop_
_entity_poly.entity_id
_entity_poly.type
_entity_poly.pdbx_seq_one_letter_code
_entity_poly.pdbx_strand_id
1 'polypeptide(L)'
;MSKNKSEYLINRHDNQYEVVIGLEVHAQVSSQSKLFSTSSTKFGAEPNTQVSLVDAAFPGMLPVINEYCVKQAIKTGIGLKAKINKRSVFDRKNYFYADLPQGYQISQFKDPIVGEGKVILDMPDGQKEVGIERLHLEQDAGKSIHDLDPKNTFVDLNRSGVALMEIVSKPDLRSPDEVNAYIKKLRSIMRYLGTCDGNMQEGSLRAD
;
A
#
# COMPACT_ATOMS: atom_id res chain seq x y z
N MET A 1 -20.90 -26.43 5.74
CA MET A 1 -21.35 -26.19 7.12
C MET A 1 -20.89 -24.78 7.49
N SER A 2 -21.80 -23.87 7.79
CA SER A 2 -21.46 -22.51 8.18
C SER A 2 -20.71 -22.59 9.51
N LYS A 3 -19.48 -22.04 9.58
CA LYS A 3 -18.79 -21.83 10.88
C LYS A 3 -19.76 -21.10 11.80
N ASN A 4 -19.88 -21.61 13.02
CA ASN A 4 -20.72 -20.99 14.03
C ASN A 4 -20.31 -19.52 14.19
N LYS A 5 -21.26 -18.59 13.98
CA LYS A 5 -21.08 -17.15 14.22
C LYS A 5 -20.46 -16.84 15.59
N SER A 6 -20.43 -17.80 16.52
CA SER A 6 -19.85 -17.68 17.86
C SER A 6 -18.34 -17.50 17.92
N GLU A 7 -17.57 -17.86 16.88
CA GLU A 7 -16.09 -17.72 16.89
C GLU A 7 -15.61 -16.26 16.77
N TYR A 8 -16.47 -15.37 16.28
CA TYR A 8 -16.13 -13.94 16.09
C TYR A 8 -16.77 -13.03 17.12
N LEU A 9 -17.42 -13.62 18.14
CA LEU A 9 -18.14 -12.88 19.17
C LEU A 9 -17.36 -12.90 20.49
N ILE A 10 -17.18 -11.71 21.05
CA ILE A 10 -16.57 -11.52 22.35
C ILE A 10 -17.69 -11.11 23.33
N ASN A 11 -17.94 -11.95 24.33
CA ASN A 11 -18.89 -11.63 25.40
C ASN A 11 -18.17 -10.86 26.52
N ARG A 12 -18.67 -9.65 26.83
CA ARG A 12 -18.15 -8.84 27.94
C ARG A 12 -19.31 -8.16 28.67
N HIS A 13 -19.45 -8.47 29.95
CA HIS A 13 -20.61 -8.13 30.75
C HIS A 13 -21.91 -8.62 30.06
N ASP A 14 -22.93 -7.78 29.95
CA ASP A 14 -24.22 -8.09 29.33
C ASP A 14 -24.24 -7.83 27.81
N ASN A 15 -23.06 -7.54 27.20
CA ASN A 15 -22.94 -7.20 25.79
C ASN A 15 -22.15 -8.25 25.01
N GLN A 16 -22.52 -8.38 23.75
CA GLN A 16 -21.84 -9.20 22.76
C GLN A 16 -21.25 -8.29 21.69
N TYR A 17 -19.97 -8.49 21.38
CA TYR A 17 -19.20 -7.72 20.40
C TYR A 17 -18.73 -8.61 19.27
N GLU A 18 -18.89 -8.18 18.03
CA GLU A 18 -18.31 -8.83 16.85
C GLU A 18 -16.95 -8.22 16.54
N VAL A 19 -15.94 -9.06 16.25
CA VAL A 19 -14.65 -8.61 15.72
C VAL A 19 -14.83 -8.26 14.24
N VAL A 20 -14.48 -7.02 13.88
CA VAL A 20 -14.55 -6.50 12.51
C VAL A 20 -13.18 -5.97 12.13
N ILE A 21 -12.61 -6.46 11.00
CA ILE A 21 -11.27 -6.12 10.55
C ILE A 21 -11.33 -5.63 9.11
N GLY A 22 -10.77 -4.46 8.85
CA GLY A 22 -10.38 -3.96 7.53
C GLY A 22 -8.87 -3.83 7.46
N LEU A 23 -8.30 -3.90 6.27
CA LEU A 23 -6.86 -3.81 6.04
C LEU A 23 -6.53 -2.76 4.98
N GLU A 24 -5.46 -2.04 5.23
CA GLU A 24 -4.75 -1.23 4.24
C GLU A 24 -3.42 -1.92 3.92
N VAL A 25 -3.26 -2.31 2.65
CA VAL A 25 -2.07 -3.04 2.19
C VAL A 25 -1.29 -2.16 1.23
N HIS A 26 -0.07 -1.80 1.64
CA HIS A 26 0.88 -1.02 0.84
C HIS A 26 1.79 -1.96 0.07
N ALA A 27 1.78 -1.84 -1.26
CA ALA A 27 2.61 -2.63 -2.15
C ALA A 27 3.47 -1.71 -3.03
N GLN A 28 4.79 -1.80 -2.90
CA GLN A 28 5.68 -1.07 -3.79
C GLN A 28 5.56 -1.59 -5.22
N VAL A 29 5.38 -0.67 -6.15
CA VAL A 29 5.28 -1.01 -7.57
C VAL A 29 6.63 -1.49 -8.08
N SER A 30 6.64 -2.63 -8.77
CA SER A 30 7.82 -3.14 -9.47
C SER A 30 8.17 -2.23 -10.65
N SER A 31 8.80 -1.09 -10.37
CA SER A 31 9.27 -0.08 -11.32
C SER A 31 10.75 0.19 -11.12
N GLN A 32 11.47 0.53 -12.18
CA GLN A 32 12.89 0.90 -12.10
C GLN A 32 13.10 2.36 -11.70
N SER A 33 12.05 3.18 -11.76
CA SER A 33 12.07 4.58 -11.37
C SER A 33 10.85 4.92 -10.51
N LYS A 34 10.94 6.01 -9.76
CA LYS A 34 9.94 6.45 -8.80
C LYS A 34 8.66 6.94 -9.47
N LEU A 35 7.63 7.26 -8.66
CA LEU A 35 6.31 7.67 -9.16
C LEU A 35 6.37 9.00 -9.92
N PHE A 36 7.18 9.94 -9.46
CA PHE A 36 7.26 11.30 -10.02
C PHE A 36 8.68 11.75 -10.36
N SER A 37 9.65 10.83 -10.38
CA SER A 37 11.02 11.13 -10.75
C SER A 37 11.70 9.95 -11.43
N THR A 38 12.83 10.20 -12.07
CA THR A 38 13.65 9.19 -12.76
C THR A 38 14.62 8.48 -11.82
N SER A 39 14.68 8.84 -10.54
CA SER A 39 15.57 8.20 -9.59
C SER A 39 15.26 6.71 -9.44
N SER A 40 16.31 5.92 -9.24
CA SER A 40 16.22 4.46 -9.12
C SER A 40 15.41 4.05 -7.88
N THR A 41 14.76 2.91 -7.97
CA THR A 41 14.04 2.25 -6.86
C THR A 41 14.79 1.03 -6.32
N LYS A 42 16.05 0.81 -6.75
CA LYS A 42 16.82 -0.38 -6.38
C LYS A 42 17.08 -0.41 -4.87
N PHE A 43 16.70 -1.52 -4.24
CA PHE A 43 16.94 -1.74 -2.82
C PHE A 43 18.43 -1.89 -2.49
N GLY A 44 18.85 -1.44 -1.30
CA GLY A 44 20.20 -1.66 -0.77
C GLY A 44 21.29 -0.72 -1.30
N ALA A 45 20.91 0.38 -1.95
CA ALA A 45 21.87 1.43 -2.31
C ALA A 45 22.31 2.24 -1.07
N GLU A 46 23.50 2.87 -1.14
CA GLU A 46 23.96 3.77 -0.10
C GLU A 46 22.95 4.89 0.16
N PRO A 47 22.78 5.33 1.42
CA PRO A 47 21.80 6.36 1.79
C PRO A 47 21.90 7.62 0.93
N ASN A 48 20.75 8.15 0.54
CA ASN A 48 20.60 9.39 -0.24
C ASN A 48 21.28 9.41 -1.62
N THR A 49 21.60 8.24 -2.21
CA THR A 49 22.21 8.17 -3.55
C THR A 49 21.18 8.03 -4.68
N GLN A 50 19.92 7.76 -4.34
CA GLN A 50 18.81 7.61 -5.30
C GLN A 50 17.73 8.66 -5.02
N VAL A 51 18.11 9.93 -5.05
CA VAL A 51 17.25 11.07 -4.70
C VAL A 51 17.32 12.12 -5.80
N SER A 52 16.17 12.50 -6.35
CA SER A 52 16.05 13.64 -7.26
C SER A 52 15.69 14.92 -6.50
N LEU A 53 15.74 16.06 -7.19
CA LEU A 53 15.28 17.34 -6.63
C LEU A 53 13.78 17.31 -6.30
N VAL A 54 12.98 16.53 -7.02
CA VAL A 54 11.56 16.31 -6.70
C VAL A 54 11.41 15.54 -5.39
N ASP A 55 12.17 14.43 -5.22
CA ASP A 55 12.12 13.60 -4.02
C ASP A 55 12.61 14.35 -2.77
N ALA A 56 13.56 15.27 -2.94
CA ALA A 56 14.09 16.13 -1.90
C ALA A 56 13.29 17.42 -1.67
N ALA A 57 12.17 17.58 -2.35
CA ALA A 57 11.26 18.75 -2.23
C ALA A 57 11.91 20.10 -2.51
N PHE A 58 12.82 20.18 -3.47
CA PHE A 58 13.43 21.46 -3.84
C PHE A 58 12.38 22.44 -4.38
N PRO A 59 12.46 23.72 -4.02
CA PRO A 59 11.51 24.74 -4.49
C PRO A 59 11.41 24.80 -6.01
N GLY A 60 10.18 24.85 -6.51
CA GLY A 60 9.89 24.93 -7.94
C GLY A 60 9.88 23.58 -8.68
N MET A 61 10.20 22.47 -8.03
CA MET A 61 10.11 21.16 -8.64
C MET A 61 8.66 20.67 -8.66
N LEU A 62 8.18 20.29 -9.86
CA LEU A 62 6.83 19.77 -10.05
C LEU A 62 6.87 18.28 -10.42
N PRO A 63 5.97 17.46 -9.85
CA PRO A 63 5.90 16.05 -10.16
C PRO A 63 5.38 15.79 -11.59
N VAL A 64 6.01 14.84 -12.28
CA VAL A 64 5.53 14.29 -13.56
C VAL A 64 5.34 12.80 -13.40
N ILE A 65 4.11 12.32 -13.66
CA ILE A 65 3.73 10.94 -13.36
C ILE A 65 4.46 9.91 -14.23
N ASN A 66 4.87 8.81 -13.60
CA ASN A 66 5.44 7.66 -14.27
C ASN A 66 4.31 6.77 -14.84
N GLU A 67 4.18 6.76 -16.17
CA GLU A 67 3.19 5.96 -16.89
C GLU A 67 3.28 4.46 -16.57
N TYR A 68 4.48 3.94 -16.34
CA TYR A 68 4.67 2.53 -15.99
C TYR A 68 3.97 2.19 -14.67
N CYS A 69 4.09 3.05 -13.65
CA CYS A 69 3.42 2.85 -12.36
C CYS A 69 1.90 2.85 -12.51
N VAL A 70 1.35 3.74 -13.36
CA VAL A 70 -0.08 3.76 -13.70
C VAL A 70 -0.52 2.42 -14.32
N LYS A 71 0.24 1.93 -15.30
CA LYS A 71 -0.05 0.64 -15.95
C LYS A 71 -0.02 -0.53 -14.96
N GLN A 72 0.92 -0.53 -14.00
CA GLN A 72 1.00 -1.58 -12.97
C GLN A 72 -0.21 -1.53 -12.01
N ALA A 73 -0.64 -0.34 -11.61
CA ALA A 73 -1.85 -0.18 -10.79
C ALA A 73 -3.11 -0.69 -11.52
N ILE A 74 -3.27 -0.35 -12.79
CA ILE A 74 -4.39 -0.86 -13.62
C ILE A 74 -4.33 -2.38 -13.73
N LYS A 75 -3.14 -2.95 -13.99
CA LYS A 75 -2.93 -4.40 -14.09
C LYS A 75 -3.31 -5.12 -12.78
N THR A 76 -2.93 -4.55 -11.64
CA THR A 76 -3.32 -5.07 -10.32
C THR A 76 -4.84 -4.97 -10.15
N GLY A 77 -5.45 -3.83 -10.49
CA GLY A 77 -6.90 -3.65 -10.41
C GLY A 77 -7.68 -4.67 -11.23
N ILE A 78 -7.22 -5.00 -12.44
CA ILE A 78 -7.82 -6.06 -13.26
C ILE A 78 -7.69 -7.42 -12.55
N GLY A 79 -6.53 -7.72 -11.97
CA GLY A 79 -6.32 -8.95 -11.20
C GLY A 79 -7.20 -9.08 -9.95
N LEU A 80 -7.59 -7.96 -9.37
CA LEU A 80 -8.54 -7.86 -8.25
C LEU A 80 -10.01 -7.82 -8.72
N LYS A 81 -10.27 -8.02 -10.02
CA LYS A 81 -11.61 -7.91 -10.62
C LYS A 81 -12.30 -6.59 -10.28
N ALA A 82 -11.50 -5.53 -10.16
CA ALA A 82 -11.95 -4.22 -9.73
C ALA A 82 -12.30 -3.32 -10.92
N LYS A 83 -13.11 -2.30 -10.65
CA LYS A 83 -13.48 -1.28 -11.61
C LYS A 83 -12.30 -0.36 -11.88
N ILE A 84 -11.86 -0.23 -13.12
CA ILE A 84 -10.84 0.74 -13.52
C ILE A 84 -11.50 2.08 -13.83
N ASN A 85 -11.08 3.13 -13.16
CA ASN A 85 -11.59 4.48 -13.38
C ASN A 85 -10.81 5.17 -14.50
N LYS A 86 -11.53 5.66 -15.52
CA LYS A 86 -10.92 6.39 -16.67
C LYS A 86 -10.43 7.78 -16.31
N ARG A 87 -10.90 8.34 -15.20
CA ARG A 87 -10.45 9.60 -14.62
C ARG A 87 -10.07 9.33 -13.18
N SER A 88 -8.88 9.78 -12.79
CA SER A 88 -8.42 9.75 -11.41
C SER A 88 -7.72 11.07 -11.06
N VAL A 89 -7.69 11.42 -9.78
CA VAL A 89 -7.14 12.68 -9.29
C VAL A 89 -6.18 12.39 -8.16
N PHE A 90 -5.03 13.08 -8.16
CA PHE A 90 -4.12 13.10 -7.03
C PHE A 90 -4.46 14.25 -6.11
N ASP A 91 -4.49 13.96 -4.82
CA ASP A 91 -4.69 14.87 -3.71
C ASP A 91 -3.39 15.05 -2.93
N ARG A 92 -3.35 16.00 -2.01
CA ARG A 92 -2.27 16.20 -1.06
C ARG A 92 -2.73 15.81 0.33
N LYS A 93 -2.13 14.75 0.88
CA LYS A 93 -2.31 14.33 2.27
C LYS A 93 -1.25 15.02 3.13
N ASN A 94 -1.63 16.09 3.82
CA ASN A 94 -0.69 16.92 4.58
C ASN A 94 -0.38 16.29 5.93
N TYR A 95 0.90 16.04 6.17
CA TYR A 95 1.46 15.65 7.48
C TYR A 95 2.97 15.92 7.48
N PHE A 96 3.56 16.04 8.67
CA PHE A 96 4.93 16.52 8.83
C PHE A 96 5.81 15.48 9.52
N TYR A 97 6.73 14.90 8.76
CA TYR A 97 7.78 14.00 9.23
C TYR A 97 9.10 14.35 8.56
N ALA A 98 10.23 14.07 9.23
CA ALA A 98 11.56 14.38 8.70
C ALA A 98 11.85 13.65 7.37
N ASP A 99 11.29 12.44 7.19
CA ASP A 99 11.43 11.62 6.00
C ASP A 99 10.38 11.92 4.91
N LEU A 100 9.57 12.96 5.09
CA LEU A 100 8.66 13.51 4.11
C LEU A 100 8.96 15.00 3.88
N PRO A 101 10.02 15.33 3.12
CA PRO A 101 10.58 16.69 3.08
C PRO A 101 9.62 17.74 2.51
N GLN A 102 8.67 17.35 1.67
CA GLN A 102 7.65 18.27 1.12
C GLN A 102 6.51 18.60 2.10
N GLY A 103 6.39 17.90 3.24
CA GLY A 103 5.34 18.12 4.23
C GLY A 103 3.94 17.63 3.79
N TYR A 104 3.83 16.92 2.66
CA TYR A 104 2.63 16.25 2.19
C TYR A 104 2.98 15.02 1.36
N GLN A 105 2.09 14.05 1.32
CA GLN A 105 2.15 12.90 0.42
C GLN A 105 1.20 13.14 -0.76
N ILE A 106 1.67 12.92 -1.98
CA ILE A 106 0.79 12.86 -3.14
C ILE A 106 0.14 11.49 -3.14
N SER A 107 -1.18 11.47 -3.03
CA SER A 107 -2.00 10.28 -2.89
C SER A 107 -3.31 10.45 -3.66
N GLN A 108 -4.23 9.49 -3.60
CA GLN A 108 -5.56 9.59 -4.21
C GLN A 108 -6.62 9.23 -3.16
N PHE A 109 -7.78 9.88 -3.17
CA PHE A 109 -8.84 9.62 -2.21
C PHE A 109 -10.20 9.43 -2.90
N LYS A 110 -10.85 10.53 -3.34
CA LYS A 110 -12.20 10.48 -3.91
C LYS A 110 -12.26 9.88 -5.31
N ASP A 111 -11.23 10.12 -6.10
CA ASP A 111 -11.12 9.68 -7.49
C ASP A 111 -9.90 8.74 -7.66
N PRO A 112 -9.88 7.55 -7.03
CA PRO A 112 -8.77 6.62 -7.15
C PRO A 112 -8.68 6.03 -8.55
N ILE A 113 -7.51 5.54 -8.92
CA ILE A 113 -7.30 4.90 -10.23
C ILE A 113 -8.09 3.58 -10.37
N VAL A 114 -8.27 2.86 -9.25
CA VAL A 114 -9.03 1.60 -9.19
C VAL A 114 -10.09 1.73 -8.10
N GLY A 115 -11.33 1.50 -8.45
CA GLY A 115 -12.47 1.47 -7.55
C GLY A 115 -12.71 0.09 -6.94
N GLU A 116 -13.97 -0.20 -6.65
CA GLU A 116 -14.38 -1.44 -5.98
C GLU A 116 -13.98 -2.70 -6.76
N GLY A 117 -13.58 -3.69 -6.00
CA GLY A 117 -13.19 -5.02 -6.47
C GLY A 117 -13.41 -6.08 -5.41
N LYS A 118 -12.78 -7.24 -5.59
CA LYS A 118 -12.88 -8.33 -4.62
C LYS A 118 -11.74 -9.32 -4.69
N VAL A 119 -11.50 -9.97 -3.56
CA VAL A 119 -10.59 -11.12 -3.43
C VAL A 119 -11.36 -12.31 -2.89
N ILE A 120 -11.18 -13.48 -3.52
CA ILE A 120 -11.76 -14.73 -3.05
C ILE A 120 -10.67 -15.47 -2.25
N LEU A 121 -10.95 -15.70 -0.98
CA LEU A 121 -10.10 -16.48 -0.10
C LEU A 121 -10.51 -17.96 -0.15
N ASP A 122 -9.54 -18.84 -0.25
CA ASP A 122 -9.75 -20.28 -0.13
C ASP A 122 -9.51 -20.65 1.35
N MET A 123 -10.60 -20.85 2.10
CA MET A 123 -10.59 -21.21 3.52
C MET A 123 -10.88 -22.70 3.68
N PRO A 124 -10.50 -23.34 4.81
CA PRO A 124 -10.77 -24.77 5.02
C PRO A 124 -12.23 -25.18 4.95
N ASP A 125 -13.15 -24.26 5.23
CA ASP A 125 -14.60 -24.45 5.25
C ASP A 125 -15.30 -23.94 3.98
N GLY A 126 -14.56 -23.49 2.98
CA GLY A 126 -15.09 -23.00 1.71
C GLY A 126 -14.46 -21.69 1.26
N GLN A 127 -15.09 -21.04 0.31
CA GLN A 127 -14.61 -19.75 -0.18
C GLN A 127 -15.26 -18.59 0.57
N LYS A 128 -14.43 -17.58 0.89
CA LYS A 128 -14.89 -16.31 1.45
C LYS A 128 -14.54 -15.17 0.50
N GLU A 129 -15.53 -14.35 0.15
CA GLU A 129 -15.32 -13.11 -0.59
C GLU A 129 -14.97 -11.99 0.38
N VAL A 130 -13.93 -11.21 0.06
CA VAL A 130 -13.54 -9.97 0.75
C VAL A 130 -13.57 -8.84 -0.28
N GLY A 131 -14.34 -7.82 -0.01
CA GLY A 131 -14.46 -6.64 -0.86
C GLY A 131 -13.19 -5.78 -0.80
N ILE A 132 -12.84 -5.20 -1.95
CA ILE A 132 -11.86 -4.12 -2.06
C ILE A 132 -12.65 -2.82 -2.21
N GLU A 133 -12.35 -1.84 -1.38
CA GLU A 133 -12.95 -0.50 -1.47
C GLU A 133 -12.33 0.26 -2.64
N ARG A 134 -11.00 0.26 -2.71
CA ARG A 134 -10.20 0.91 -3.76
C ARG A 134 -8.77 0.41 -3.79
N LEU A 135 -8.09 0.67 -4.89
CA LEU A 135 -6.64 0.71 -4.97
C LEU A 135 -6.25 2.08 -5.50
N HIS A 136 -5.35 2.75 -4.85
CA HIS A 136 -4.83 4.03 -5.30
C HIS A 136 -3.30 4.07 -5.35
N LEU A 137 -2.77 5.01 -6.14
CA LEU A 137 -1.34 5.28 -6.21
C LEU A 137 -0.96 6.40 -5.26
N GLU A 138 0.18 6.23 -4.59
CA GLU A 138 0.77 7.25 -3.73
C GLU A 138 2.30 7.14 -3.69
N GLN A 139 2.94 8.17 -3.10
CA GLN A 139 4.38 8.16 -2.85
C GLN A 139 4.70 7.46 -1.54
N ASP A 140 5.75 6.63 -1.51
CA ASP A 140 6.33 6.18 -0.24
C ASP A 140 7.12 7.33 0.41
N ALA A 141 7.19 7.34 1.74
CA ALA A 141 8.04 8.24 2.51
C ALA A 141 9.49 7.75 2.50
N GLY A 142 10.43 8.60 2.91
CA GLY A 142 11.80 8.21 3.17
C GLY A 142 11.91 7.27 4.37
N LYS A 143 13.12 7.18 4.95
CA LYS A 143 13.38 6.38 6.13
C LYS A 143 14.05 7.25 7.18
N SER A 144 13.48 7.29 8.38
CA SER A 144 14.11 7.87 9.56
C SER A 144 14.88 6.77 10.31
N ILE A 145 16.14 7.04 10.65
CA ILE A 145 17.06 6.11 11.31
C ILE A 145 17.41 6.70 12.67
N HIS A 146 17.03 6.03 13.75
CA HIS A 146 17.12 6.52 15.13
C HIS A 146 18.16 5.79 15.97
N ASP A 147 18.68 4.68 15.48
CA ASP A 147 19.55 3.74 16.20
C ASP A 147 21.06 3.98 16.01
N LEU A 148 21.42 4.87 15.10
CA LEU A 148 22.84 5.19 14.84
C LEU A 148 23.44 6.17 15.84
N ASP A 149 22.65 7.09 16.40
CA ASP A 149 23.08 8.12 17.35
C ASP A 149 21.90 8.47 18.27
N PRO A 150 22.06 8.45 19.61
CA PRO A 150 20.99 8.76 20.54
C PRO A 150 20.54 10.24 20.54
N LYS A 151 21.32 11.15 19.94
CA LYS A 151 21.04 12.59 19.89
C LYS A 151 20.55 13.06 18.51
N ASN A 152 20.75 12.26 17.47
CA ASN A 152 20.48 12.64 16.09
C ASN A 152 19.61 11.59 15.41
N THR A 153 18.70 12.06 14.56
CA THR A 153 17.96 11.23 13.60
C THR A 153 18.56 11.44 12.22
N PHE A 154 18.94 10.37 11.56
CA PHE A 154 19.39 10.41 10.17
C PHE A 154 18.22 10.14 9.23
N VAL A 155 18.21 10.78 8.08
CA VAL A 155 17.14 10.63 7.08
C VAL A 155 17.76 10.09 5.79
N ASP A 156 17.19 8.98 5.33
CA ASP A 156 17.49 8.40 4.03
C ASP A 156 16.28 8.57 3.11
N LEU A 157 16.45 9.35 2.04
CA LEU A 157 15.41 9.66 1.06
C LEU A 157 15.42 8.72 -0.15
N ASN A 158 16.20 7.64 -0.15
CA ASN A 158 16.22 6.69 -1.26
C ASN A 158 14.83 6.10 -1.54
N ARG A 159 14.04 5.83 -0.49
CA ARG A 159 12.67 5.33 -0.62
C ARG A 159 11.65 6.44 -0.92
N SER A 160 11.93 7.69 -0.55
CA SER A 160 11.02 8.83 -0.79
C SER A 160 10.61 8.91 -2.25
N GLY A 161 9.31 8.92 -2.53
CA GLY A 161 8.77 8.97 -3.89
C GLY A 161 8.71 7.64 -4.64
N VAL A 162 9.13 6.53 -4.05
CA VAL A 162 8.85 5.18 -4.61
C VAL A 162 7.34 5.02 -4.72
N ALA A 163 6.87 4.46 -5.84
CA ALA A 163 5.45 4.28 -6.07
C ALA A 163 4.87 3.18 -5.18
N LEU A 164 3.80 3.51 -4.45
CA LEU A 164 2.98 2.56 -3.71
C LEU A 164 1.62 2.39 -4.38
N MET A 165 1.14 1.16 -4.36
CA MET A 165 -0.27 0.82 -4.49
C MET A 165 -0.80 0.58 -3.07
N GLU A 166 -1.70 1.43 -2.59
CA GLU A 166 -2.45 1.16 -1.36
C GLU A 166 -3.77 0.49 -1.72
N ILE A 167 -3.96 -0.73 -1.21
CA ILE A 167 -5.15 -1.55 -1.44
C ILE A 167 -5.95 -1.56 -0.14
N VAL A 168 -7.10 -0.90 -0.15
CA VAL A 168 -8.00 -0.79 1.01
C VAL A 168 -9.09 -1.85 0.90
N SER A 169 -9.18 -2.74 1.89
CA SER A 169 -10.26 -3.72 1.95
C SER A 169 -11.54 -3.13 2.55
N LYS A 170 -12.69 -3.74 2.23
CA LYS A 170 -13.89 -3.56 3.06
C LYS A 170 -13.69 -4.29 4.40
N PRO A 171 -14.43 -3.89 5.45
CA PRO A 171 -14.28 -4.49 6.79
C PRO A 171 -15.00 -5.85 6.89
N ASP A 172 -14.63 -6.77 6.01
CA ASP A 172 -15.29 -8.08 5.85
C ASP A 172 -14.60 -9.21 6.62
N LEU A 173 -13.38 -8.96 7.14
CA LEU A 173 -12.60 -9.95 7.86
C LEU A 173 -13.03 -10.04 9.32
N ARG A 174 -12.91 -11.23 9.91
CA ARG A 174 -13.39 -11.51 11.27
C ARG A 174 -12.37 -12.24 12.15
N SER A 175 -11.29 -12.79 11.56
CA SER A 175 -10.30 -13.58 12.29
C SER A 175 -8.88 -13.36 11.79
N PRO A 176 -7.85 -13.68 12.63
CA PRO A 176 -6.45 -13.68 12.19
C PRO A 176 -6.17 -14.62 11.02
N ASP A 177 -6.86 -15.77 10.95
CA ASP A 177 -6.71 -16.71 9.83
C ASP A 177 -7.19 -16.11 8.51
N GLU A 178 -8.30 -15.38 8.54
CA GLU A 178 -8.81 -14.67 7.37
C GLU A 178 -7.86 -13.54 6.93
N VAL A 179 -7.31 -12.79 7.89
CA VAL A 179 -6.28 -11.76 7.62
C VAL A 179 -5.06 -12.37 6.95
N ASN A 180 -4.55 -13.47 7.48
CA ASN A 180 -3.40 -14.18 6.92
C ASN A 180 -3.68 -14.71 5.50
N ALA A 181 -4.86 -15.31 5.29
CA ALA A 181 -5.30 -15.79 3.98
C ALA A 181 -5.41 -14.63 2.97
N TYR A 182 -5.95 -13.49 3.39
CA TYR A 182 -6.09 -12.29 2.57
C TYR A 182 -4.74 -11.75 2.11
N ILE A 183 -3.80 -11.53 3.05
CA ILE A 183 -2.46 -11.01 2.74
C ILE A 183 -1.71 -11.98 1.80
N LYS A 184 -1.76 -13.28 2.08
CA LYS A 184 -1.17 -14.30 1.22
C LYS A 184 -1.76 -14.31 -0.18
N LYS A 185 -3.08 -14.16 -0.31
CA LYS A 185 -3.77 -14.13 -1.60
C LYS A 185 -3.40 -12.89 -2.40
N LEU A 186 -3.42 -11.71 -1.80
CA LEU A 186 -2.99 -10.46 -2.43
C LEU A 186 -1.54 -10.54 -2.91
N ARG A 187 -0.64 -10.97 -2.02
CA ARG A 187 0.78 -11.16 -2.36
C ARG A 187 0.96 -12.09 -3.56
N SER A 188 0.22 -13.21 -3.59
CA SER A 188 0.29 -14.17 -4.70
C SER A 188 -0.20 -13.57 -6.01
N ILE A 189 -1.29 -12.81 -6.00
CA ILE A 189 -1.83 -12.12 -7.17
C ILE A 189 -0.80 -11.12 -7.71
N MET A 190 -0.27 -10.24 -6.87
CA MET A 190 0.68 -9.20 -7.30
C MET A 190 1.99 -9.79 -7.82
N ARG A 191 2.51 -10.84 -7.19
CA ARG A 191 3.69 -11.56 -7.68
C ARG A 191 3.45 -12.25 -9.01
N TYR A 192 2.31 -12.92 -9.18
CA TYR A 192 1.93 -13.55 -10.45
C TYR A 192 1.82 -12.51 -11.58
N LEU A 193 1.24 -11.36 -11.29
CA LEU A 193 1.12 -10.25 -12.22
C LEU A 193 2.47 -9.52 -12.44
N GLY A 194 3.46 -9.69 -11.57
CA GLY A 194 4.72 -8.95 -11.62
C GLY A 194 4.57 -7.46 -11.28
N THR A 195 3.53 -7.08 -10.53
CA THR A 195 3.26 -5.67 -10.19
C THR A 195 3.88 -5.25 -8.85
N CYS A 196 4.18 -6.22 -7.99
CA CYS A 196 4.95 -6.08 -6.75
C CYS A 196 5.71 -7.39 -6.51
N ASP A 197 6.94 -7.32 -6.00
CA ASP A 197 7.74 -8.50 -5.66
C ASP A 197 7.24 -9.22 -4.41
N GLY A 198 6.48 -8.50 -3.56
CA GLY A 198 5.91 -9.01 -2.33
C GLY A 198 6.97 -9.35 -1.26
N ASN A 199 8.13 -8.71 -1.29
CA ASN A 199 9.18 -8.92 -0.30
C ASN A 199 8.89 -8.11 0.97
N MET A 200 8.31 -8.77 1.96
CA MET A 200 7.95 -8.16 3.24
C MET A 200 9.19 -7.78 4.08
N GLN A 201 10.32 -8.47 3.90
CA GLN A 201 11.55 -8.19 4.65
C GLN A 201 12.21 -6.90 4.18
N GLU A 202 12.09 -6.56 2.92
CA GLU A 202 12.57 -5.29 2.36
C GLU A 202 11.52 -4.17 2.47
N GLY A 203 10.31 -4.48 2.98
CA GLY A 203 9.24 -3.52 3.12
C GLY A 203 8.45 -3.25 1.83
N SER A 204 8.66 -4.06 0.77
CA SER A 204 7.91 -3.92 -0.49
C SER A 204 6.43 -4.26 -0.34
N LEU A 205 6.06 -5.00 0.70
CA LEU A 205 4.67 -5.30 1.06
C LEU A 205 4.49 -5.15 2.56
N ARG A 206 3.56 -4.26 2.94
CA ARG A 206 3.20 -3.98 4.35
C ARG A 206 1.68 -4.03 4.49
N ALA A 207 1.16 -4.33 5.67
CA ALA A 207 -0.26 -4.33 5.97
C ALA A 207 -0.51 -3.74 7.36
N ASP A 208 -1.50 -2.85 7.45
CA ASP A 208 -1.99 -2.18 8.64
C ASP A 208 -3.47 -2.47 8.85
#